data_1041f5c1a92b7578a9ffde15af94300d
#
_entry.id   1041f5c1a92b7578a9ffde15af94300d
#
_cell.length_a   1.000
_cell.length_b   1.000
_cell.length_c   1.000
_cell.angle_alpha   90.00
_cell.angle_beta   90.00
_cell.angle_gamma   90.00
#
_symmetry.space_group_name_H-M   'P 1'
#
loop_
_entity.id
_entity.type
_entity.pdbx_description
1 polymer ?
#
loop_
_entity_poly.entity_id
_entity_poly.type
_entity_poly.pdbx_seq_one_letter_code
_entity_poly.pdbx_strand_id
1 'polypeptide(L)'
;MSAAPKTDREELTEGLTPELAKTLERFGRTIAERAKQEQETTPEEAKGQLILFPQWADTRRAAASAVFRSALFPALGRGKRQYLERKKIFSTRGVEVFFTGKQFDQSDLDVYLEILHILKDQPSGTNCTFSAYGLLKAIGRSTGKRNHEWLHSVLTRLTACSVDMTDGRKRYFGSLLEGGSKDELTKHYTIRVNPEFAALFKHSWSSLDHEQRKQLRGSPTAQALHAYYSSHASPGAHEFETLAGIAGVNNSNKRMLKTQIIKAHALMQETGFLKGYEITGSTLRAQVNHTPSQNRHIAGKIIKERKKRQPKSTG
;
A
#
# COMPACT_ATOMS: atom_id res chain seq x y z
N MET A 1 -58.54 -41.67 4.25
CA MET A 1 -57.11 -42.11 4.39
C MET A 1 -56.30 -40.99 3.73
N SER A 2 -55.69 -40.14 4.55
CA SER A 2 -54.87 -39.00 4.10
C SER A 2 -53.45 -39.48 3.95
N ALA A 3 -52.87 -39.31 2.76
CA ALA A 3 -51.46 -39.63 2.49
C ALA A 3 -50.58 -38.65 3.25
N ALA A 4 -49.55 -39.15 3.95
CA ALA A 4 -48.53 -38.34 4.65
C ALA A 4 -47.76 -37.52 3.61
N PRO A 5 -47.31 -36.26 3.99
CA PRO A 5 -46.52 -35.44 3.08
C PRO A 5 -45.18 -36.12 2.81
N LYS A 6 -44.84 -36.24 1.51
CA LYS A 6 -43.51 -36.72 1.06
C LYS A 6 -42.44 -35.75 1.58
N THR A 7 -41.32 -36.28 2.04
CA THR A 7 -40.17 -35.46 2.46
C THR A 7 -39.51 -34.87 1.21
N ASP A 8 -38.99 -33.63 1.32
CA ASP A 8 -38.25 -32.89 0.27
C ASP A 8 -37.17 -33.76 -0.44
N ARG A 9 -36.76 -34.83 0.17
CA ARG A 9 -35.77 -35.79 -0.31
C ARG A 9 -36.35 -36.79 -1.33
N GLU A 10 -37.63 -37.11 -1.24
CA GLU A 10 -38.32 -38.05 -2.18
C GLU A 10 -38.74 -37.32 -3.45
N GLU A 11 -39.03 -36.01 -3.40
CA GLU A 11 -39.35 -35.23 -4.60
C GLU A 11 -38.13 -35.00 -5.52
N LEU A 12 -36.90 -34.95 -4.96
CA LEU A 12 -35.66 -34.74 -5.73
C LEU A 12 -35.16 -35.99 -6.49
N THR A 13 -35.70 -37.16 -6.19
CA THR A 13 -35.25 -38.42 -6.79
C THR A 13 -36.27 -39.06 -7.74
N GLU A 14 -37.49 -38.53 -7.85
CA GLU A 14 -38.55 -39.03 -8.72
C GLU A 14 -38.17 -38.77 -10.19
N GLY A 15 -37.86 -39.83 -10.97
CA GLY A 15 -37.50 -39.76 -12.39
C GLY A 15 -36.01 -39.87 -12.71
N LEU A 16 -35.15 -40.07 -11.73
CA LEU A 16 -33.71 -40.27 -11.95
C LEU A 16 -33.36 -41.77 -12.09
N THR A 17 -32.34 -42.04 -12.91
CA THR A 17 -31.79 -43.42 -12.98
C THR A 17 -31.12 -43.79 -11.66
N PRO A 18 -31.10 -45.10 -11.27
CA PRO A 18 -30.50 -45.54 -10.00
C PRO A 18 -29.05 -45.11 -9.79
N GLU A 19 -28.28 -44.95 -10.87
CA GLU A 19 -26.89 -44.47 -10.81
C GLU A 19 -26.79 -42.98 -10.55
N LEU A 20 -27.70 -42.17 -11.10
CA LEU A 20 -27.77 -40.74 -10.87
C LEU A 20 -28.23 -40.43 -9.43
N ALA A 21 -29.17 -41.17 -8.89
CA ALA A 21 -29.62 -41.08 -7.51
C ALA A 21 -28.48 -41.38 -6.53
N LYS A 22 -27.68 -42.44 -6.75
CA LYS A 22 -26.49 -42.77 -5.95
C LYS A 22 -25.41 -41.69 -6.05
N THR A 23 -25.25 -41.08 -7.20
CA THR A 23 -24.25 -39.99 -7.41
C THR A 23 -24.67 -38.76 -6.66
N LEU A 24 -25.92 -38.34 -6.69
CA LEU A 24 -26.47 -37.20 -5.93
C LEU A 24 -26.39 -37.41 -4.42
N GLU A 25 -26.67 -38.62 -3.91
CA GLU A 25 -26.50 -38.94 -2.51
C GLU A 25 -25.04 -38.83 -2.06
N ARG A 26 -24.11 -39.29 -2.92
CA ARG A 26 -22.66 -39.17 -2.62
C ARG A 26 -22.21 -37.73 -2.62
N PHE A 27 -22.67 -36.89 -3.52
CA PHE A 27 -22.41 -35.44 -3.53
C PHE A 27 -23.05 -34.75 -2.33
N GLY A 28 -24.29 -35.08 -1.98
CA GLY A 28 -24.96 -34.53 -0.80
C GLY A 28 -24.22 -34.83 0.51
N ARG A 29 -23.70 -36.09 0.65
CA ARG A 29 -22.86 -36.45 1.82
C ARG A 29 -21.56 -35.66 1.82
N THR A 30 -20.86 -35.52 0.71
CA THR A 30 -19.62 -34.79 0.60
C THR A 30 -19.80 -33.28 0.92
N ILE A 31 -20.93 -32.69 0.49
CA ILE A 31 -21.28 -31.30 0.82
C ILE A 31 -21.60 -31.14 2.30
N ALA A 32 -22.36 -32.10 2.89
CA ALA A 32 -22.69 -32.08 4.30
C ALA A 32 -21.46 -32.31 5.20
N GLU A 33 -20.53 -33.18 4.80
CA GLU A 33 -19.25 -33.38 5.49
C GLU A 33 -18.33 -32.16 5.41
N ARG A 34 -18.28 -31.48 4.25
CA ARG A 34 -17.55 -30.22 4.12
C ARG A 34 -18.17 -29.09 4.96
N ALA A 35 -19.50 -28.97 4.96
CA ALA A 35 -20.20 -28.00 5.80
C ALA A 35 -20.02 -28.29 7.28
N LYS A 36 -19.93 -29.58 7.69
CA LYS A 36 -19.58 -29.95 9.07
C LYS A 36 -18.12 -29.63 9.41
N GLN A 37 -17.17 -29.92 8.52
CA GLN A 37 -15.76 -29.54 8.68
C GLN A 37 -15.56 -28.02 8.74
N GLU A 38 -16.32 -27.23 7.97
CA GLU A 38 -16.31 -25.76 8.04
C GLU A 38 -16.96 -25.24 9.34
N GLN A 39 -17.86 -26.01 9.98
CA GLN A 39 -18.44 -25.67 11.28
C GLN A 39 -17.63 -26.19 12.48
N GLU A 40 -16.83 -27.25 12.29
CA GLU A 40 -15.94 -27.84 13.30
C GLU A 40 -14.53 -27.23 13.29
N THR A 41 -14.16 -26.40 12.30
CA THR A 41 -13.03 -25.49 12.44
C THR A 41 -13.36 -24.49 13.52
N THR A 42 -12.88 -24.81 14.72
CA THR A 42 -13.03 -23.99 15.92
C THR A 42 -12.62 -22.55 15.64
N PRO A 43 -13.28 -21.54 16.26
CA PRO A 43 -12.89 -20.14 16.16
C PRO A 43 -11.44 -19.84 16.57
N GLU A 44 -10.70 -20.82 17.07
CA GLU A 44 -9.30 -20.70 17.49
C GLU A 44 -8.29 -20.83 16.34
N GLU A 45 -8.58 -21.60 15.29
CA GLU A 45 -7.70 -21.70 14.11
C GLU A 45 -7.95 -20.57 13.08
N ALA A 46 -9.10 -19.92 13.15
CA ALA A 46 -9.40 -18.68 12.43
C ALA A 46 -8.90 -17.42 13.13
N LYS A 47 -8.12 -17.53 14.20
CA LYS A 47 -7.30 -16.41 14.73
C LYS A 47 -6.15 -16.15 13.77
N GLY A 48 -6.50 -15.73 12.56
CA GLY A 48 -5.60 -15.05 11.65
C GLY A 48 -4.87 -13.98 12.46
N GLN A 49 -3.55 -14.01 12.42
CA GLN A 49 -2.66 -13.17 13.20
C GLN A 49 -3.17 -11.71 13.15
N LEU A 50 -3.74 -11.22 14.24
CA LEU A 50 -4.31 -9.88 14.34
C LEU A 50 -3.18 -8.88 14.08
N ILE A 51 -3.16 -8.26 12.91
CA ILE A 51 -2.16 -7.27 12.59
C ILE A 51 -2.66 -5.95 13.18
N LEU A 52 -2.08 -5.58 14.31
CA LEU A 52 -2.30 -4.26 14.87
C LEU A 52 -1.41 -3.27 14.11
N PHE A 53 -2.03 -2.50 13.22
CA PHE A 53 -1.36 -1.36 12.62
C PHE A 53 -1.10 -0.28 13.67
N PRO A 54 0.02 0.45 13.58
CA PRO A 54 0.19 1.64 14.40
C PRO A 54 -0.94 2.64 14.09
N GLN A 55 -1.43 3.32 15.11
CA GLN A 55 -2.48 4.32 14.93
C GLN A 55 -1.90 5.62 14.37
N TRP A 56 -2.53 6.15 13.35
CA TRP A 56 -2.25 7.48 12.78
C TRP A 56 -3.53 8.27 12.57
N ALA A 57 -3.41 9.60 12.57
CA ALA A 57 -4.55 10.50 12.43
C ALA A 57 -5.26 10.31 11.07
N ASP A 58 -6.55 10.58 11.00
CA ASP A 58 -7.37 10.42 9.78
C ASP A 58 -6.95 11.34 8.64
N THR A 59 -6.31 12.47 8.97
CA THR A 59 -5.70 13.38 7.98
C THR A 59 -4.42 12.81 7.36
N ARG A 60 -3.93 11.66 7.82
CA ARG A 60 -2.67 11.07 7.38
C ARG A 60 -2.90 9.74 6.66
N ARG A 61 -1.95 9.40 5.78
CA ARG A 61 -1.85 8.08 5.16
C ARG A 61 -0.47 7.51 5.45
N ALA A 62 -0.40 6.22 5.76
CA ALA A 62 0.84 5.59 6.21
C ALA A 62 1.17 4.32 5.43
N ALA A 63 2.46 4.05 5.31
CA ALA A 63 3.00 2.81 4.79
C ALA A 63 4.31 2.45 5.50
N ALA A 64 4.81 1.23 5.30
CA ALA A 64 6.16 0.87 5.68
C ALA A 64 7.16 1.85 5.03
N SER A 65 8.13 2.35 5.81
CA SER A 65 9.04 3.41 5.35
C SER A 65 9.82 3.02 4.08
N ALA A 66 10.08 1.73 3.88
CA ALA A 66 10.75 1.22 2.69
C ALA A 66 9.97 1.52 1.39
N VAL A 67 8.62 1.56 1.45
CA VAL A 67 7.77 1.95 0.30
C VAL A 67 8.08 3.38 -0.12
N PHE A 68 8.17 4.32 0.82
CA PHE A 68 8.43 5.73 0.53
C PHE A 68 9.90 6.03 0.20
N ARG A 69 10.81 5.12 0.57
CA ARG A 69 12.26 5.23 0.35
C ARG A 69 12.74 4.53 -0.91
N SER A 70 11.82 4.08 -1.75
CA SER A 70 12.11 3.42 -3.01
C SER A 70 11.23 3.94 -4.14
N ALA A 71 11.66 3.76 -5.38
CA ALA A 71 10.87 4.04 -6.57
C ALA A 71 9.92 2.89 -6.94
N LEU A 72 9.39 2.16 -5.94
CA LEU A 72 8.40 1.10 -6.17
C LEU A 72 7.14 1.65 -6.85
N PHE A 73 6.75 2.87 -6.49
CA PHE A 73 5.67 3.62 -7.14
C PHE A 73 6.26 4.83 -7.86
N PRO A 74 6.85 4.65 -9.05
CA PRO A 74 7.56 5.72 -9.75
C PRO A 74 6.62 6.83 -10.23
N ALA A 75 7.19 8.00 -10.46
CA ALA A 75 6.53 9.14 -11.10
C ALA A 75 6.40 8.92 -12.61
N LEU A 76 5.62 7.95 -13.03
CA LEU A 76 5.37 7.69 -14.44
C LEU A 76 4.55 8.82 -15.06
N GLY A 77 5.00 9.28 -16.23
CA GLY A 77 4.20 10.15 -17.10
C GLY A 77 3.01 9.40 -17.73
N ARG A 78 2.22 10.12 -18.51
CA ARG A 78 1.17 9.51 -19.35
C ARG A 78 1.84 8.64 -20.42
N GLY A 79 1.88 7.34 -20.20
CA GLY A 79 2.55 6.42 -21.12
C GLY A 79 2.22 4.97 -20.81
N LYS A 80 2.80 4.08 -21.61
CA LYS A 80 2.65 2.63 -21.41
C LYS A 80 3.48 2.20 -20.20
N ARG A 81 2.84 1.56 -19.23
CA ARG A 81 3.50 0.87 -18.13
C ARG A 81 4.25 -0.33 -18.70
N GLN A 82 5.50 -0.48 -18.33
CA GLN A 82 6.30 -1.65 -18.69
C GLN A 82 5.96 -2.82 -17.76
N TYR A 83 6.11 -4.04 -18.24
CA TYR A 83 6.22 -5.22 -17.40
C TYR A 83 7.69 -5.39 -17.03
N LEU A 84 7.97 -5.53 -15.76
CA LEU A 84 9.31 -5.73 -15.23
C LEU A 84 9.44 -7.16 -14.71
N GLU A 85 10.59 -7.78 -14.92
CA GLU A 85 10.92 -9.08 -14.40
C GLU A 85 12.15 -8.97 -13.51
N ARG A 86 12.00 -9.26 -12.22
CA ARG A 86 13.03 -9.19 -11.18
C ARG A 86 13.94 -7.95 -11.29
N LYS A 87 13.34 -6.81 -11.63
CA LYS A 87 14.07 -5.56 -11.81
C LYS A 87 14.42 -4.94 -10.47
N LYS A 88 15.71 -4.64 -10.27
CA LYS A 88 16.14 -3.84 -9.11
C LYS A 88 15.59 -2.42 -9.26
N ILE A 89 14.85 -1.98 -8.25
CA ILE A 89 14.22 -0.65 -8.19
C ILE A 89 15.16 0.28 -7.40
N PHE A 90 15.27 1.52 -7.85
CA PHE A 90 16.03 2.53 -7.11
C PHE A 90 15.49 2.66 -5.68
N SER A 91 16.38 2.66 -4.71
CA SER A 91 16.04 2.78 -3.30
C SER A 91 17.18 3.48 -2.54
N THR A 92 16.86 4.08 -1.41
CA THR A 92 17.85 4.75 -0.58
C THR A 92 18.63 3.74 0.27
N ARG A 93 19.76 4.19 0.82
CA ARG A 93 20.64 3.34 1.65
C ARG A 93 19.85 2.63 2.76
N GLY A 94 20.07 1.34 2.88
CA GLY A 94 19.41 0.47 3.87
C GLY A 94 18.09 -0.15 3.39
N VAL A 95 17.63 0.20 2.18
CA VAL A 95 16.47 -0.42 1.54
C VAL A 95 16.90 -1.05 0.23
N GLU A 96 16.50 -2.27 -0.04
CA GLU A 96 16.68 -2.93 -1.32
C GLU A 96 15.33 -3.45 -1.81
N VAL A 97 15.03 -3.23 -3.10
CA VAL A 97 13.74 -3.63 -3.70
C VAL A 97 13.98 -4.24 -5.07
N PHE A 98 13.43 -5.43 -5.29
CA PHE A 98 13.25 -6.03 -6.61
C PHE A 98 11.76 -6.14 -6.91
N PHE A 99 11.40 -5.94 -8.15
CA PHE A 99 10.00 -5.93 -8.57
C PHE A 99 9.78 -6.78 -9.80
N THR A 100 8.70 -7.56 -9.77
CA THR A 100 8.16 -8.29 -10.93
C THR A 100 6.69 -7.94 -11.09
N GLY A 101 6.30 -7.56 -12.28
CA GLY A 101 4.91 -7.22 -12.61
C GLY A 101 4.79 -5.98 -13.49
N LYS A 102 3.56 -5.56 -13.74
CA LYS A 102 3.27 -4.32 -14.45
C LYS A 102 3.56 -3.13 -13.54
N GLN A 103 4.39 -2.19 -14.00
CA GLN A 103 4.83 -1.03 -13.22
C GLN A 103 3.66 -0.34 -12.52
N PHE A 104 3.86 0.02 -11.25
CA PHE A 104 2.99 0.91 -10.49
C PHE A 104 3.22 2.38 -10.87
N ASP A 105 2.37 3.27 -10.39
CA ASP A 105 2.58 4.71 -10.40
C ASP A 105 2.08 5.34 -9.09
N GLN A 106 2.15 6.66 -8.99
CA GLN A 106 1.72 7.41 -7.81
C GLN A 106 0.22 7.29 -7.53
N SER A 107 -0.60 7.05 -8.56
CA SER A 107 -2.04 6.81 -8.36
C SER A 107 -2.33 5.42 -7.79
N ASP A 108 -1.51 4.42 -8.10
CA ASP A 108 -1.60 3.10 -7.48
C ASP A 108 -1.21 3.19 -5.99
N LEU A 109 -0.21 4.04 -5.66
CA LEU A 109 0.14 4.32 -4.27
C LEU A 109 -1.01 4.97 -3.51
N ASP A 110 -1.75 5.91 -4.12
CA ASP A 110 -2.91 6.54 -3.48
C ASP A 110 -3.96 5.50 -3.09
N VAL A 111 -4.27 4.54 -3.97
CA VAL A 111 -5.20 3.44 -3.70
C VAL A 111 -4.67 2.54 -2.58
N TYR A 112 -3.40 2.16 -2.65
CA TYR A 112 -2.77 1.30 -1.65
C TYR A 112 -2.78 1.94 -0.26
N LEU A 113 -2.42 3.22 -0.15
CA LEU A 113 -2.44 3.97 1.10
C LEU A 113 -3.86 4.11 1.68
N GLU A 114 -4.87 4.27 0.83
CA GLU A 114 -6.27 4.34 1.28
C GLU A 114 -6.76 3.00 1.81
N ILE A 115 -6.40 1.88 1.15
CA ILE A 115 -6.71 0.53 1.64
C ILE A 115 -6.12 0.32 3.04
N LEU A 116 -4.84 0.67 3.25
CA LEU A 116 -4.19 0.56 4.55
C LEU A 116 -4.86 1.46 5.60
N HIS A 117 -5.32 2.64 5.19
CA HIS A 117 -6.02 3.57 6.07
C HIS A 117 -7.38 3.01 6.53
N ILE A 118 -8.16 2.44 5.64
CA ILE A 118 -9.43 1.79 5.97
C ILE A 118 -9.18 0.56 6.87
N LEU A 119 -8.15 -0.23 6.55
CA LEU A 119 -7.82 -1.44 7.28
C LEU A 119 -7.44 -1.18 8.73
N LYS A 120 -6.77 -0.05 9.03
CA LYS A 120 -6.33 0.26 10.42
C LYS A 120 -7.49 0.30 11.41
N ASP A 121 -8.69 0.65 10.94
CA ASP A 121 -9.90 0.83 11.76
C ASP A 121 -10.82 -0.40 11.73
N GLN A 122 -10.47 -1.43 10.94
CA GLN A 122 -11.28 -2.65 10.83
C GLN A 122 -10.75 -3.77 11.75
N PRO A 123 -11.61 -4.35 12.60
CA PRO A 123 -11.18 -5.36 13.58
C PRO A 123 -10.84 -6.73 12.96
N SER A 124 -11.14 -6.95 11.69
CA SER A 124 -10.98 -8.22 10.99
C SER A 124 -9.54 -8.54 10.53
N GLY A 125 -8.53 -7.86 11.09
CA GLY A 125 -7.13 -8.22 10.85
C GLY A 125 -6.63 -7.81 9.47
N THR A 126 -6.63 -8.71 8.48
CA THR A 126 -6.08 -8.47 7.14
C THR A 126 -7.13 -8.12 6.08
N ASN A 127 -8.42 -8.26 6.39
CA ASN A 127 -9.51 -7.99 5.45
C ASN A 127 -9.94 -6.53 5.50
N CYS A 128 -9.99 -5.89 4.34
CA CYS A 128 -10.42 -4.52 4.15
C CYS A 128 -11.67 -4.49 3.27
N THR A 129 -12.80 -4.03 3.79
CA THR A 129 -14.05 -3.91 3.04
C THR A 129 -14.40 -2.44 2.79
N PHE A 130 -14.69 -2.09 1.55
CA PHE A 130 -15.02 -0.72 1.14
C PHE A 130 -15.87 -0.68 -0.13
N SER A 131 -16.63 0.42 -0.30
CA SER A 131 -17.30 0.69 -1.57
C SER A 131 -16.32 1.34 -2.57
N ALA A 132 -16.43 0.98 -3.86
CA ALA A 132 -15.65 1.63 -4.91
C ALA A 132 -15.87 3.15 -4.94
N TYR A 133 -17.12 3.59 -4.73
CA TYR A 133 -17.49 5.01 -4.64
C TYR A 133 -16.73 5.71 -3.49
N GLY A 134 -16.76 5.14 -2.28
CA GLY A 134 -16.12 5.72 -1.10
C GLY A 134 -14.62 5.88 -1.27
N LEU A 135 -13.94 4.83 -1.76
CA LEU A 135 -12.49 4.87 -1.99
C LEU A 135 -12.11 5.90 -3.07
N LEU A 136 -12.82 5.94 -4.20
CA LEU A 136 -12.57 6.92 -5.26
C LEU A 136 -12.73 8.36 -4.75
N LYS A 137 -13.78 8.62 -3.97
CA LYS A 137 -14.02 9.92 -3.34
C LYS A 137 -12.91 10.28 -2.36
N ALA A 138 -12.49 9.35 -1.49
CA ALA A 138 -11.43 9.57 -0.52
C ALA A 138 -10.11 9.97 -1.17
N ILE A 139 -9.69 9.27 -2.24
CA ILE A 139 -8.51 9.65 -3.01
C ILE A 139 -8.77 10.84 -3.96
N GLY A 140 -9.97 11.47 -3.92
CA GLY A 140 -10.35 12.66 -4.70
C GLY A 140 -10.48 12.42 -6.20
N ARG A 141 -10.89 11.23 -6.63
CA ARG A 141 -11.25 10.94 -8.03
C ARG A 141 -12.76 11.04 -8.24
N SER A 142 -13.16 11.33 -9.48
CA SER A 142 -14.57 11.23 -9.85
C SER A 142 -15.04 9.77 -9.81
N THR A 143 -16.33 9.57 -9.55
CA THR A 143 -16.93 8.25 -9.27
C THR A 143 -17.67 7.65 -10.47
N GLY A 144 -17.32 8.10 -11.70
CA GLY A 144 -17.91 7.57 -12.92
C GLY A 144 -17.37 6.17 -13.30
N LYS A 145 -18.08 5.48 -14.19
CA LYS A 145 -17.81 4.11 -14.65
C LYS A 145 -16.33 3.87 -15.00
N ARG A 146 -15.71 4.78 -15.75
CA ARG A 146 -14.30 4.67 -16.14
C ARG A 146 -13.35 4.61 -14.94
N ASN A 147 -13.63 5.33 -13.86
CA ASN A 147 -12.81 5.28 -12.65
C ASN A 147 -13.07 4.03 -11.81
N HIS A 148 -14.27 3.45 -11.85
CA HIS A 148 -14.51 2.13 -11.28
C HIS A 148 -13.71 1.04 -11.99
N GLU A 149 -13.68 1.03 -13.32
CA GLU A 149 -12.86 0.11 -14.11
C GLU A 149 -11.35 0.32 -13.85
N TRP A 150 -10.93 1.59 -13.77
CA TRP A 150 -9.56 1.95 -13.41
C TRP A 150 -9.21 1.44 -12.00
N LEU A 151 -10.05 1.64 -10.99
CA LEU A 151 -9.82 1.14 -9.63
C LEU A 151 -9.65 -0.38 -9.63
N HIS A 152 -10.53 -1.11 -10.32
CA HIS A 152 -10.40 -2.56 -10.45
C HIS A 152 -9.06 -2.96 -11.07
N SER A 153 -8.62 -2.26 -12.12
CA SER A 153 -7.32 -2.50 -12.74
C SER A 153 -6.13 -2.20 -11.82
N VAL A 154 -6.26 -1.23 -10.89
CA VAL A 154 -5.24 -0.96 -9.85
C VAL A 154 -5.18 -2.12 -8.86
N LEU A 155 -6.32 -2.54 -8.33
CA LEU A 155 -6.40 -3.66 -7.39
C LEU A 155 -5.79 -4.93 -7.98
N THR A 156 -6.12 -5.24 -9.24
CA THR A 156 -5.53 -6.37 -9.99
C THR A 156 -4.00 -6.24 -10.08
N ARG A 157 -3.44 -5.04 -10.36
CA ARG A 157 -1.98 -4.87 -10.40
C ARG A 157 -1.32 -5.07 -9.04
N LEU A 158 -1.92 -4.56 -7.97
CA LEU A 158 -1.40 -4.71 -6.61
C LEU A 158 -1.42 -6.17 -6.12
N THR A 159 -2.32 -6.98 -6.69
CA THR A 159 -2.41 -8.42 -6.43
C THR A 159 -1.47 -9.23 -7.33
N ALA A 160 -1.38 -8.88 -8.64
CA ALA A 160 -0.60 -9.62 -9.63
C ALA A 160 0.85 -9.12 -9.73
N CYS A 161 1.50 -8.88 -8.61
CA CYS A 161 2.90 -8.44 -8.53
C CYS A 161 3.72 -9.32 -7.59
N SER A 162 5.03 -9.27 -7.73
CA SER A 162 5.96 -9.75 -6.72
C SER A 162 6.93 -8.64 -6.35
N VAL A 163 6.93 -8.29 -5.07
CA VAL A 163 7.86 -7.33 -4.45
C VAL A 163 8.78 -8.11 -3.53
N ASP A 164 10.07 -8.07 -3.78
CA ASP A 164 11.09 -8.56 -2.86
C ASP A 164 11.78 -7.34 -2.25
N MET A 165 11.53 -7.08 -0.98
CA MET A 165 11.92 -5.84 -0.30
C MET A 165 12.55 -6.14 1.06
N THR A 166 13.65 -5.44 1.38
CA THR A 166 14.24 -5.47 2.72
C THR A 166 14.54 -4.06 3.21
N ASP A 167 14.37 -3.84 4.51
CA ASP A 167 14.78 -2.63 5.23
C ASP A 167 16.10 -2.82 6.01
N GLY A 168 16.82 -3.93 5.71
CA GLY A 168 18.05 -4.32 6.40
C GLY A 168 17.83 -5.18 7.65
N ARG A 169 16.57 -5.39 8.09
CA ARG A 169 16.22 -6.25 9.23
C ARG A 169 15.39 -7.46 8.81
N LYS A 170 14.31 -7.18 8.08
CA LYS A 170 13.44 -8.22 7.51
C LYS A 170 13.42 -8.11 6.01
N ARG A 171 13.27 -9.27 5.38
CA ARG A 171 13.02 -9.38 3.95
C ARG A 171 11.60 -9.90 3.77
N TYR A 172 10.84 -9.18 2.98
CA TYR A 172 9.54 -9.57 2.48
C TYR A 172 9.64 -9.95 1.01
N PHE A 173 8.95 -10.98 0.60
CA PHE A 173 8.74 -11.31 -0.81
C PHE A 173 7.31 -11.80 -1.02
N GLY A 174 6.63 -11.22 -2.00
CA GLY A 174 5.22 -11.52 -2.28
C GLY A 174 4.48 -10.35 -2.93
N SER A 175 3.17 -10.46 -3.02
CA SER A 175 2.30 -9.41 -3.53
C SER A 175 1.93 -8.39 -2.44
N LEU A 176 1.59 -7.17 -2.82
CA LEU A 176 1.13 -6.15 -1.87
C LEU A 176 -0.27 -6.45 -1.33
N LEU A 177 -1.14 -7.02 -2.16
CA LEU A 177 -2.46 -7.52 -1.80
C LEU A 177 -2.51 -9.02 -2.11
N GLU A 178 -3.05 -9.83 -1.22
CA GLU A 178 -3.20 -11.28 -1.47
C GLU A 178 -4.30 -11.58 -2.49
N GLY A 179 -5.31 -10.73 -2.55
CA GLY A 179 -6.46 -10.91 -3.42
C GLY A 179 -7.70 -10.30 -2.81
N GLY A 180 -8.84 -10.62 -3.37
CA GLY A 180 -10.12 -10.13 -2.87
C GLY A 180 -11.27 -10.53 -3.77
N SER A 181 -12.47 -10.09 -3.37
CA SER A 181 -13.70 -10.24 -4.11
C SER A 181 -14.35 -8.88 -4.35
N LYS A 182 -15.22 -8.84 -5.34
CA LYS A 182 -16.06 -7.70 -5.63
C LYS A 182 -17.49 -8.18 -5.75
N ASP A 183 -18.39 -7.59 -5.01
CA ASP A 183 -19.81 -7.74 -5.20
C ASP A 183 -20.24 -6.89 -6.41
N GLU A 184 -20.73 -7.53 -7.46
CA GLU A 184 -21.10 -6.86 -8.70
C GLU A 184 -22.40 -6.06 -8.59
N LEU A 185 -23.26 -6.33 -7.60
CA LEU A 185 -24.47 -5.57 -7.34
C LEU A 185 -24.20 -4.32 -6.51
N THR A 186 -23.58 -4.49 -5.35
CA THR A 186 -23.34 -3.40 -4.40
C THR A 186 -22.08 -2.61 -4.71
N LYS A 187 -21.20 -3.12 -5.60
CA LYS A 187 -19.89 -2.54 -5.95
C LYS A 187 -18.95 -2.42 -4.74
N HIS A 188 -19.16 -3.26 -3.72
CA HIS A 188 -18.24 -3.39 -2.60
C HIS A 188 -17.10 -4.33 -2.94
N TYR A 189 -15.92 -3.99 -2.43
CA TYR A 189 -14.73 -4.83 -2.47
C TYR A 189 -14.41 -5.33 -1.07
N THR A 190 -14.01 -6.59 -0.98
CA THR A 190 -13.32 -7.16 0.19
C THR A 190 -11.94 -7.58 -0.25
N ILE A 191 -10.92 -6.90 0.26
CA ILE A 191 -9.51 -7.09 -0.14
C ILE A 191 -8.74 -7.63 1.06
N ARG A 192 -7.88 -8.63 0.84
CA ARG A 192 -6.91 -9.10 1.83
C ARG A 192 -5.56 -8.44 1.59
N VAL A 193 -5.06 -7.79 2.62
CA VAL A 193 -3.69 -7.26 2.65
C VAL A 193 -2.76 -8.37 3.13
N ASN A 194 -1.61 -8.52 2.50
CA ASN A 194 -0.65 -9.53 2.88
C ASN A 194 -0.12 -9.29 4.31
N PRO A 195 -0.32 -10.23 5.25
CA PRO A 195 0.07 -10.05 6.64
C PRO A 195 1.58 -9.92 6.84
N GLU A 196 2.38 -10.60 6.04
CA GLU A 196 3.84 -10.52 6.10
C GLU A 196 4.34 -9.15 5.64
N PHE A 197 3.67 -8.55 4.63
CA PHE A 197 3.97 -7.18 4.23
C PHE A 197 3.56 -6.17 5.32
N ALA A 198 2.40 -6.36 5.92
CA ALA A 198 1.94 -5.53 7.04
C ALA A 198 2.88 -5.62 8.26
N ALA A 199 3.57 -6.76 8.45
CA ALA A 199 4.56 -6.90 9.52
C ALA A 199 5.76 -5.95 9.38
N LEU A 200 6.06 -5.41 8.18
CA LEU A 200 7.08 -4.38 7.98
C LEU A 200 6.78 -3.08 8.74
N PHE A 201 5.50 -2.78 9.01
CA PHE A 201 5.09 -1.64 9.85
C PHE A 201 5.63 -1.71 11.27
N LYS A 202 5.82 -2.91 11.82
CA LYS A 202 6.35 -3.10 13.18
C LYS A 202 7.77 -2.55 13.35
N HIS A 203 8.53 -2.48 12.26
CA HIS A 203 9.92 -2.08 12.28
C HIS A 203 10.13 -0.61 11.94
N SER A 204 9.49 -0.14 10.88
CA SER A 204 9.63 1.25 10.44
C SER A 204 8.45 1.63 9.54
N TRP A 205 7.72 2.64 9.94
CA TRP A 205 6.64 3.20 9.14
C TRP A 205 6.73 4.71 9.08
N SER A 206 6.13 5.29 8.07
CA SER A 206 6.06 6.73 7.87
C SER A 206 4.68 7.11 7.40
N SER A 207 4.26 8.33 7.72
CA SER A 207 2.99 8.86 7.27
C SER A 207 3.18 10.20 6.57
N LEU A 208 2.33 10.44 5.60
CA LEU A 208 2.25 11.69 4.84
C LEU A 208 0.90 12.36 5.06
N ASP A 209 0.85 13.67 4.83
CA ASP A 209 -0.39 14.43 4.87
C ASP A 209 -1.23 14.15 3.62
N HIS A 210 -2.49 13.77 3.84
CA HIS A 210 -3.38 13.34 2.76
C HIS A 210 -3.84 14.51 1.88
N GLU A 211 -4.13 15.67 2.48
CA GLU A 211 -4.58 16.85 1.75
C GLU A 211 -3.44 17.44 0.91
N GLN A 212 -2.25 17.59 1.50
CA GLN A 212 -1.07 18.01 0.76
C GLN A 212 -0.81 17.09 -0.43
N ARG A 213 -0.92 15.75 -0.22
CA ARG A 213 -0.74 14.79 -1.31
C ARG A 213 -1.78 14.94 -2.42
N LYS A 214 -3.03 15.23 -2.09
CA LYS A 214 -4.10 15.51 -3.08
C LYS A 214 -3.81 16.78 -3.89
N GLN A 215 -3.30 17.82 -3.25
CA GLN A 215 -2.91 19.07 -3.92
C GLN A 215 -1.76 18.85 -4.93
N LEU A 216 -0.87 17.88 -4.66
CA LEU A 216 0.23 17.49 -5.56
C LEU A 216 -0.19 16.61 -6.73
N ARG A 217 -1.47 16.27 -6.87
CA ARG A 217 -2.00 15.39 -7.92
C ARG A 217 -1.70 16.00 -9.28
N GLY A 218 -1.30 16.38 -9.96
CA GLY A 218 -0.88 16.88 -11.26
C GLY A 218 0.61 16.71 -11.51
N SER A 219 1.37 16.45 -10.44
CA SER A 219 2.81 16.28 -10.49
C SER A 219 3.24 14.98 -9.80
N PRO A 220 3.29 13.85 -10.53
CA PRO A 220 3.74 12.58 -9.96
C PRO A 220 5.13 12.66 -9.33
N THR A 221 6.02 13.49 -9.87
CA THR A 221 7.35 13.74 -9.30
C THR A 221 7.26 14.39 -7.92
N ALA A 222 6.39 15.40 -7.75
CA ALA A 222 6.17 16.02 -6.46
C ALA A 222 5.53 15.03 -5.47
N GLN A 223 4.58 14.21 -5.90
CA GLN A 223 3.99 13.17 -5.05
C GLN A 223 5.02 12.14 -4.58
N ALA A 224 5.93 11.69 -5.45
CA ALA A 224 6.98 10.74 -5.09
C ALA A 224 7.97 11.36 -4.10
N LEU A 225 8.43 12.58 -4.34
CA LEU A 225 9.34 13.29 -3.44
C LEU A 225 8.67 13.69 -2.11
N HIS A 226 7.39 14.03 -2.10
CA HIS A 226 6.61 14.26 -0.89
C HIS A 226 6.59 13.00 0.00
N ALA A 227 6.34 11.82 -0.57
CA ALA A 227 6.38 10.56 0.17
C ALA A 227 7.79 10.28 0.73
N TYR A 228 8.82 10.47 -0.10
CA TYR A 228 10.21 10.31 0.32
C TYR A 228 10.56 11.23 1.49
N TYR A 229 10.34 12.52 1.37
CA TYR A 229 10.65 13.49 2.43
C TYR A 229 9.83 13.27 3.70
N SER A 230 8.57 12.83 3.56
CA SER A 230 7.75 12.45 4.72
C SER A 230 8.34 11.28 5.51
N SER A 231 9.17 10.44 4.88
CA SER A 231 9.84 9.31 5.54
C SER A 231 11.16 9.70 6.24
N HIS A 232 11.57 10.95 6.16
CA HIS A 232 12.81 11.44 6.74
C HIS A 232 12.54 12.58 7.72
N ALA A 233 13.12 12.50 8.90
CA ALA A 233 13.03 13.59 9.88
C ALA A 233 13.93 14.78 9.50
N SER A 234 15.06 14.51 8.86
CA SER A 234 16.00 15.53 8.39
C SER A 234 16.62 15.05 7.06
N PRO A 235 16.00 15.34 5.92
CA PRO A 235 16.55 14.98 4.63
C PRO A 235 17.85 15.80 4.39
N GLY A 236 18.89 15.11 3.89
CA GLY A 236 20.14 15.73 3.47
C GLY A 236 20.00 16.48 2.14
N ALA A 237 21.12 17.05 1.69
CA ALA A 237 21.25 17.51 0.32
C ALA A 237 21.41 16.30 -0.61
N HIS A 238 20.78 16.34 -1.76
CA HIS A 238 20.83 15.28 -2.77
C HIS A 238 21.15 15.86 -4.14
N GLU A 239 21.87 15.11 -4.95
CA GLU A 239 22.03 15.42 -6.36
C GLU A 239 20.70 15.28 -7.12
N PHE A 240 20.54 16.02 -8.20
CA PHE A 240 19.30 15.95 -9.01
C PHE A 240 19.05 14.55 -9.56
N GLU A 241 20.09 13.83 -9.95
CA GLU A 241 20.01 12.45 -10.41
C GLU A 241 19.52 11.50 -9.32
N THR A 242 19.97 11.71 -8.08
CA THR A 242 19.50 10.94 -6.91
C THR A 242 18.03 11.19 -6.65
N LEU A 243 17.58 12.46 -6.69
CA LEU A 243 16.17 12.81 -6.52
C LEU A 243 15.30 12.25 -7.64
N ALA A 244 15.81 12.24 -8.87
CA ALA A 244 15.14 11.62 -10.00
C ALA A 244 15.03 10.10 -9.82
N GLY A 245 16.09 9.44 -9.36
CA GLY A 245 16.08 8.02 -9.03
C GLY A 245 15.05 7.68 -7.96
N ILE A 246 14.99 8.46 -6.88
CA ILE A 246 14.00 8.32 -5.81
C ILE A 246 12.56 8.47 -6.35
N ALA A 247 12.34 9.46 -7.20
CA ALA A 247 11.04 9.68 -7.83
C ALA A 247 10.73 8.65 -8.94
N GLY A 248 11.69 7.84 -9.35
CA GLY A 248 11.54 6.91 -10.47
C GLY A 248 11.36 7.61 -11.81
N VAL A 249 11.94 8.82 -11.95
CA VAL A 249 11.94 9.58 -13.19
C VAL A 249 13.09 9.11 -14.05
N ASN A 250 12.77 8.68 -15.26
CA ASN A 250 13.78 8.34 -16.27
C ASN A 250 13.73 9.39 -17.39
N ASN A 251 14.70 10.31 -17.37
CA ASN A 251 14.86 11.33 -18.40
C ASN A 251 16.35 11.46 -18.71
N SER A 252 16.73 11.15 -19.94
CA SER A 252 18.11 11.25 -20.41
C SER A 252 18.62 12.69 -20.53
N ASN A 253 17.70 13.65 -20.67
CA ASN A 253 18.05 15.07 -20.74
C ASN A 253 18.18 15.65 -19.31
N LYS A 254 19.41 15.83 -18.87
CA LYS A 254 19.75 16.35 -17.53
C LYS A 254 19.13 17.73 -17.23
N ARG A 255 19.04 18.61 -18.24
CA ARG A 255 18.44 19.94 -18.06
C ARG A 255 16.92 19.83 -17.79
N MET A 256 16.22 18.98 -18.57
CA MET A 256 14.80 18.75 -18.35
C MET A 256 14.55 18.08 -17.01
N LEU A 257 15.38 17.10 -16.64
CA LEU A 257 15.33 16.42 -15.34
C LEU A 257 15.47 17.42 -14.18
N LYS A 258 16.50 18.29 -14.22
CA LYS A 258 16.70 19.37 -13.24
C LYS A 258 15.48 20.26 -13.14
N THR A 259 14.95 20.73 -14.27
CA THR A 259 13.74 21.57 -14.32
C THR A 259 12.52 20.87 -13.70
N GLN A 260 12.33 19.57 -13.96
CA GLN A 260 11.24 18.78 -13.42
C GLN A 260 11.33 18.65 -11.88
N ILE A 261 12.52 18.40 -11.36
CA ILE A 261 12.77 18.31 -9.91
C ILE A 261 12.54 19.66 -9.24
N ILE A 262 13.03 20.77 -9.81
CA ILE A 262 12.81 22.12 -9.27
C ILE A 262 11.32 22.46 -9.26
N LYS A 263 10.59 22.20 -10.34
CA LYS A 263 9.13 22.42 -10.37
C LYS A 263 8.39 21.61 -9.31
N ALA A 264 8.82 20.39 -9.07
CA ALA A 264 8.24 19.55 -8.02
C ALA A 264 8.46 20.14 -6.62
N HIS A 265 9.66 20.72 -6.35
CA HIS A 265 9.95 21.38 -5.07
C HIS A 265 9.18 22.68 -4.89
N ALA A 266 9.07 23.50 -5.95
CA ALA A 266 8.25 24.71 -5.93
C ALA A 266 6.79 24.38 -5.57
N LEU A 267 6.20 23.37 -6.22
CA LEU A 267 4.83 22.93 -5.91
C LEU A 267 4.69 22.43 -4.46
N MET A 268 5.67 21.67 -3.94
CA MET A 268 5.65 21.25 -2.54
C MET A 268 5.79 22.42 -1.56
N GLN A 269 6.47 23.50 -1.95
CA GLN A 269 6.53 24.74 -1.16
C GLN A 269 5.19 25.48 -1.19
N GLU A 270 4.54 25.59 -2.34
CA GLU A 270 3.20 26.19 -2.48
C GLU A 270 2.14 25.47 -1.62
N THR A 271 2.23 24.15 -1.48
CA THR A 271 1.33 23.37 -0.59
C THR A 271 1.66 23.48 0.89
N GLY A 272 2.69 24.25 1.26
CA GLY A 272 3.15 24.39 2.64
C GLY A 272 3.87 23.17 3.21
N PHE A 273 4.17 22.15 2.39
CA PHE A 273 4.95 20.99 2.84
C PHE A 273 6.43 21.35 3.05
N LEU A 274 7.02 22.13 2.16
CA LEU A 274 8.37 22.68 2.33
C LEU A 274 8.31 24.13 2.83
N LYS A 275 9.23 24.50 3.72
CA LYS A 275 9.54 25.90 4.04
C LYS A 275 10.26 26.58 2.88
N GLY A 276 11.09 25.81 2.19
CA GLY A 276 11.90 26.24 1.06
C GLY A 276 12.85 25.14 0.61
N TYR A 277 13.69 25.47 -0.34
CA TYR A 277 14.78 24.60 -0.78
C TYR A 277 15.96 25.46 -1.27
N GLU A 278 17.15 24.91 -1.15
CA GLU A 278 18.41 25.56 -1.55
C GLU A 278 19.10 24.71 -2.60
N ILE A 279 19.64 25.37 -3.62
CA ILE A 279 20.41 24.71 -4.69
C ILE A 279 21.84 25.18 -4.60
N THR A 280 22.77 24.24 -4.42
CA THR A 280 24.22 24.50 -4.41
C THR A 280 24.87 23.58 -5.45
N GLY A 281 25.29 24.14 -6.58
CA GLY A 281 25.87 23.40 -7.69
C GLY A 281 24.90 22.36 -8.28
N SER A 282 25.25 21.08 -8.13
CA SER A 282 24.48 19.93 -8.59
C SER A 282 23.52 19.38 -7.52
N THR A 283 23.50 19.92 -6.32
CA THR A 283 22.72 19.42 -5.19
C THR A 283 21.55 20.32 -4.83
N LEU A 284 20.49 19.72 -4.30
CA LEU A 284 19.32 20.37 -3.77
C LEU A 284 19.07 19.88 -2.33
N ARG A 285 18.88 20.82 -1.40
CA ARG A 285 18.49 20.57 -0.01
C ARG A 285 17.08 21.09 0.22
N ALA A 286 16.16 20.21 0.57
CA ALA A 286 14.79 20.55 0.94
C ALA A 286 14.70 20.87 2.44
N GLN A 287 13.94 21.91 2.79
CA GLN A 287 13.61 22.30 4.16
C GLN A 287 12.16 21.96 4.45
N VAL A 288 11.93 20.83 5.10
CA VAL A 288 10.58 20.30 5.37
C VAL A 288 9.95 21.02 6.57
N ASN A 289 8.65 21.30 6.51
CA ASN A 289 7.85 21.66 7.67
C ASN A 289 7.64 20.41 8.54
N HIS A 290 8.39 20.31 9.64
CA HIS A 290 8.37 19.14 10.49
C HIS A 290 7.07 19.03 11.27
N THR A 291 6.52 17.81 11.33
CA THR A 291 5.43 17.49 12.25
C THR A 291 5.93 17.48 13.70
N PRO A 292 5.04 17.61 14.70
CA PRO A 292 5.44 17.50 16.11
C PRO A 292 6.18 16.20 16.43
N SER A 293 5.85 15.10 15.78
CA SER A 293 6.52 13.80 15.93
C SER A 293 7.96 13.83 15.38
N GLN A 294 8.16 14.43 14.20
CA GLN A 294 9.50 14.60 13.62
C GLN A 294 10.37 15.51 14.49
N ASN A 295 9.81 16.62 15.03
CA ASN A 295 10.51 17.50 15.94
C ASN A 295 10.97 16.77 17.22
N ARG A 296 10.12 15.94 17.83
CA ARG A 296 10.49 15.10 18.98
C ARG A 296 11.63 14.14 18.64
N HIS A 297 11.58 13.50 17.47
CA HIS A 297 12.64 12.59 17.03
C HIS A 297 13.98 13.32 16.84
N ILE A 298 13.99 14.51 16.21
CA ILE A 298 15.18 15.33 16.01
C ILE A 298 15.75 15.75 17.35
N ALA A 299 14.91 16.26 18.27
CA ALA A 299 15.33 16.65 19.61
C ALA A 299 15.97 15.47 20.37
N GLY A 300 15.36 14.28 20.29
CA GLY A 300 15.91 13.06 20.90
C GLY A 300 17.28 12.65 20.33
N LYS A 301 17.51 12.84 19.03
CA LYS A 301 18.83 12.61 18.42
C LYS A 301 19.87 13.59 18.93
N ILE A 302 19.55 14.89 18.96
CA ILE A 302 20.46 15.94 19.45
C ILE A 302 20.87 15.67 20.91
N ILE A 303 19.92 15.28 21.76
CA ILE A 303 20.19 14.91 23.15
C ILE A 303 21.14 13.71 23.25
N LYS A 304 20.89 12.66 22.46
CA LYS A 304 21.76 11.47 22.43
C LYS A 304 23.18 11.80 21.96
N GLU A 305 23.33 12.64 20.94
CA GLU A 305 24.63 13.04 20.42
C GLU A 305 25.39 13.93 21.43
N ARG A 306 24.71 14.86 22.13
CA ARG A 306 25.30 15.65 23.18
C ARG A 306 25.81 14.79 24.34
N LYS A 307 25.02 13.81 24.79
CA LYS A 307 25.44 12.83 25.81
C LYS A 307 26.65 11.97 25.39
N LYS A 308 26.82 11.66 24.11
CA LYS A 308 27.99 10.93 23.61
C LYS A 308 29.25 11.79 23.56
N ARG A 309 29.12 13.12 23.45
CA ARG A 309 30.24 14.08 23.38
C ARG A 309 30.70 14.57 24.75
N GLN A 310 29.93 14.34 25.82
CA GLN A 310 30.39 14.65 27.18
C GLN A 310 31.43 13.58 27.57
N PRO A 311 32.67 14.01 27.98
CA PRO A 311 33.68 13.07 28.46
C PRO A 311 33.11 12.36 29.70
N LYS A 312 33.29 11.04 29.75
CA LYS A 312 33.00 10.28 30.98
C LYS A 312 33.90 10.91 32.07
N SER A 313 33.29 11.56 33.06
CA SER A 313 34.01 11.96 34.27
C SER A 313 34.61 10.69 34.87
N THR A 314 35.92 10.54 34.75
CA THR A 314 36.71 9.56 35.50
C THR A 314 36.58 9.94 36.96
N GLY A 315 35.73 9.21 37.68
CA GLY A 315 35.75 9.20 39.15
C GLY A 315 36.75 8.17 39.62
#